data_0555fbafecec95c52ea9fb39140b5c71
#
_entry.id   0555fbafecec95c52ea9fb39140b5c71
#
_cell.length_a   1.000
_cell.length_b   1.000
_cell.length_c   1.000
_cell.angle_alpha   90.00
_cell.angle_beta   90.00
_cell.angle_gamma   90.00
#
_symmetry.space_group_name_H-M   'P 1'
#
loop_
_entity.id
_entity.type
_entity.pdbx_description
1 polymer ?
#
loop_
_entity_poly.entity_id
_entity_poly.type
_entity_poly.pdbx_seq_one_letter_code
_entity_poly.pdbx_strand_id
1 'polypeptide(L)'
;GGGAAVTGGAVGAATGLRGAGPTPSTAQLDEWQAMVTQATEPHALAQLRTLARRGSGAAQAALGIALVDAHEPGLRDEGRSWLETAAAADSKADAPAARRAQLALGKALLLGSGDLPKDYARARALLGAAAEQGDPAAAYYLGLIYRSGYGIAADPVQAAHWFDIASRADIPAADFMLANAYRDGSGVPRDDARALALYRRAAEHELPEAVQTLAMAYRNGELGLRPDADEFHAQWIETAHALKHPVVAP
;
A
#
# COMPACT_ATOMS: atom_id res chain seq x y z
N GLY A 1 -6.59 -26.50 -80.57
CA GLY A 1 -5.78 -25.67 -79.74
C GLY A 1 -6.48 -25.38 -78.45
N GLY A 2 -6.08 -25.92 -77.34
CA GLY A 2 -6.62 -25.58 -76.05
C GLY A 2 -5.47 -25.53 -75.04
N GLY A 3 -5.09 -24.33 -74.62
CA GLY A 3 -4.10 -24.09 -73.60
C GLY A 3 -4.73 -24.19 -72.23
N ALA A 4 -4.24 -25.10 -71.43
CA ALA A 4 -4.60 -25.19 -70.02
C ALA A 4 -3.67 -24.29 -69.18
N ALA A 5 -4.22 -23.30 -68.52
CA ALA A 5 -3.51 -22.48 -67.55
C ALA A 5 -3.45 -23.19 -66.19
N VAL A 6 -2.27 -23.45 -65.69
CA VAL A 6 -2.01 -23.96 -64.35
C VAL A 6 -1.98 -22.79 -63.39
N THR A 7 -2.99 -22.63 -62.56
CA THR A 7 -3.00 -21.69 -61.47
C THR A 7 -2.27 -22.28 -60.26
N GLY A 8 -1.10 -21.76 -59.97
CA GLY A 8 -0.33 -22.08 -58.77
C GLY A 8 -1.04 -21.52 -57.52
N GLY A 9 -1.56 -22.42 -56.71
CA GLY A 9 -2.09 -22.06 -55.41
C GLY A 9 -0.97 -21.71 -54.44
N ALA A 10 -0.88 -20.46 -54.02
CA ALA A 10 -0.05 -20.04 -52.92
C ALA A 10 -0.63 -20.60 -51.62
N VAL A 11 0.08 -21.53 -51.00
CA VAL A 11 -0.20 -22.01 -49.65
C VAL A 11 0.27 -20.94 -48.72
N GLY A 12 -0.64 -20.06 -48.31
CA GLY A 12 -0.42 -19.12 -47.20
C GLY A 12 -0.31 -19.90 -45.90
N ALA A 13 0.89 -20.02 -45.39
CA ALA A 13 1.13 -20.49 -44.05
C ALA A 13 0.52 -19.48 -43.08
N ALA A 14 -0.74 -19.71 -42.67
CA ALA A 14 -1.31 -19.10 -41.50
C ALA A 14 -0.59 -19.67 -40.28
N THR A 15 0.47 -19.00 -39.83
CA THR A 15 1.04 -19.19 -38.51
C THR A 15 -0.02 -18.76 -37.52
N GLY A 16 -0.78 -19.77 -37.04
CA GLY A 16 -1.77 -19.60 -36.00
C GLY A 16 -1.10 -19.02 -34.76
N LEU A 17 -1.44 -17.79 -34.46
CA LEU A 17 -1.34 -17.23 -33.12
C LEU A 17 -2.13 -18.19 -32.22
N ARG A 18 -1.42 -19.12 -31.59
CA ARG A 18 -1.99 -19.95 -30.52
C ARG A 18 -2.56 -19.00 -29.52
N GLY A 19 -3.86 -19.08 -29.30
CA GLY A 19 -4.65 -18.18 -28.51
C GLY A 19 -4.00 -17.87 -27.17
N ALA A 20 -3.90 -16.59 -26.87
CA ALA A 20 -3.68 -16.14 -25.53
C ALA A 20 -4.75 -16.79 -24.66
N GLY A 21 -4.36 -17.59 -23.68
CA GLY A 21 -5.28 -18.12 -22.69
C GLY A 21 -6.08 -16.97 -22.06
N PRO A 22 -7.20 -17.26 -21.40
CA PRO A 22 -8.03 -16.22 -20.81
C PRO A 22 -7.17 -15.31 -19.93
N THR A 23 -7.35 -14.00 -20.08
CA THR A 23 -6.67 -13.00 -19.24
C THR A 23 -7.02 -13.28 -17.78
N PRO A 24 -6.04 -13.47 -16.88
CA PRO A 24 -6.33 -13.77 -15.49
C PRO A 24 -7.10 -12.62 -14.84
N SER A 25 -8.01 -12.96 -13.93
CA SER A 25 -8.74 -11.98 -13.13
C SER A 25 -7.81 -11.29 -12.14
N THR A 26 -8.22 -10.15 -11.62
CA THR A 26 -7.51 -9.46 -10.53
C THR A 26 -7.31 -10.38 -9.33
N ALA A 27 -8.34 -11.15 -8.95
CA ALA A 27 -8.26 -12.12 -7.85
C ALA A 27 -7.18 -13.19 -8.09
N GLN A 28 -7.03 -13.68 -9.32
CA GLN A 28 -5.99 -14.64 -9.69
C GLN A 28 -4.59 -14.02 -9.59
N LEU A 29 -4.42 -12.77 -10.00
CA LEU A 29 -3.15 -12.06 -9.86
C LEU A 29 -2.79 -11.83 -8.40
N ASP A 30 -3.75 -11.47 -7.57
CA ASP A 30 -3.55 -11.27 -6.13
C ASP A 30 -3.21 -12.59 -5.42
N GLU A 31 -3.84 -13.70 -5.81
CA GLU A 31 -3.49 -15.05 -5.33
C GLU A 31 -2.02 -15.40 -5.69
N TRP A 32 -1.62 -15.25 -6.93
CA TRP A 32 -0.24 -15.50 -7.35
C TRP A 32 0.76 -14.57 -6.68
N GLN A 33 0.40 -13.30 -6.50
CA GLN A 33 1.21 -12.36 -5.73
C GLN A 33 1.45 -12.87 -4.31
N ALA A 34 0.39 -13.30 -3.61
CA ALA A 34 0.50 -13.83 -2.25
C ALA A 34 1.37 -15.09 -2.19
N MET A 35 1.20 -16.03 -3.14
CA MET A 35 2.00 -17.25 -3.21
C MET A 35 3.50 -16.95 -3.43
N VAL A 36 3.83 -15.98 -4.27
CA VAL A 36 5.22 -15.56 -4.49
C VAL A 36 5.78 -14.83 -3.28
N THR A 37 5.00 -13.93 -2.66
CA THR A 37 5.43 -13.20 -1.47
C THR A 37 5.73 -14.14 -0.29
N GLN A 38 4.89 -15.17 -0.08
CA GLN A 38 5.01 -16.06 1.08
C GLN A 38 6.07 -17.14 0.90
N ALA A 39 6.19 -17.71 -0.30
CA ALA A 39 6.98 -18.92 -0.53
C ALA A 39 7.80 -18.92 -1.83
N THR A 40 7.82 -17.82 -2.58
CA THR A 40 8.45 -17.74 -3.92
C THR A 40 8.01 -18.90 -4.81
N GLU A 41 6.70 -19.22 -4.79
CA GLU A 41 6.13 -20.38 -5.46
C GLU A 41 6.46 -20.34 -6.96
N PRO A 42 7.16 -21.37 -7.53
CA PRO A 42 7.75 -21.28 -8.85
C PRO A 42 6.74 -21.15 -9.99
N HIS A 43 5.57 -21.80 -9.88
CA HIS A 43 4.55 -21.73 -10.92
C HIS A 43 3.90 -20.33 -10.98
N ALA A 44 3.49 -19.78 -9.83
CA ALA A 44 2.92 -18.45 -9.73
C ALA A 44 3.93 -17.38 -10.19
N LEU A 45 5.19 -17.51 -9.80
CA LEU A 45 6.27 -16.63 -10.24
C LEU A 45 6.45 -16.67 -11.78
N ALA A 46 6.43 -17.87 -12.38
CA ALA A 46 6.55 -18.01 -13.83
C ALA A 46 5.35 -17.41 -14.58
N GLN A 47 4.14 -17.57 -14.05
CA GLN A 47 2.92 -16.96 -14.61
C GLN A 47 2.98 -15.44 -14.57
N LEU A 48 3.30 -14.86 -13.41
CA LEU A 48 3.44 -13.41 -13.27
C LEU A 48 4.52 -12.84 -14.19
N ARG A 49 5.69 -13.48 -14.28
CA ARG A 49 6.79 -13.08 -15.21
C ARG A 49 6.33 -13.11 -16.66
N THR A 50 5.61 -14.15 -17.06
CA THR A 50 5.11 -14.28 -18.43
C THR A 50 4.17 -13.15 -18.79
N LEU A 51 3.21 -12.83 -17.91
CA LEU A 51 2.24 -11.76 -18.14
C LEU A 51 2.88 -10.37 -18.08
N ALA A 52 3.79 -10.15 -17.14
CA ALA A 52 4.53 -8.89 -17.02
C ALA A 52 5.34 -8.58 -18.28
N ARG A 53 6.05 -9.58 -18.83
CA ARG A 53 6.79 -9.47 -20.09
C ARG A 53 5.89 -9.24 -21.32
N ARG A 54 4.63 -9.66 -21.26
CA ARG A 54 3.62 -9.40 -22.29
C ARG A 54 2.98 -8.01 -22.17
N GLY A 55 3.42 -7.20 -21.20
CA GLY A 55 2.95 -5.83 -21.00
C GLY A 55 1.71 -5.69 -20.11
N SER A 56 1.35 -6.72 -19.34
CA SER A 56 0.27 -6.58 -18.36
C SER A 56 0.73 -5.71 -17.19
N GLY A 57 0.25 -4.46 -17.10
CA GLY A 57 0.56 -3.55 -16.00
C GLY A 57 0.17 -4.13 -14.64
N ALA A 58 -0.98 -4.80 -14.56
CA ALA A 58 -1.44 -5.48 -13.34
C ALA A 58 -0.48 -6.59 -12.89
N ALA A 59 0.04 -7.39 -13.83
CA ALA A 59 1.03 -8.42 -13.51
C ALA A 59 2.41 -7.83 -13.16
N GLN A 60 2.80 -6.74 -13.80
CA GLN A 60 4.04 -6.01 -13.46
C GLN A 60 3.98 -5.48 -12.02
N ALA A 61 2.87 -4.85 -11.63
CA ALA A 61 2.67 -4.38 -10.26
C ALA A 61 2.65 -5.54 -9.26
N ALA A 62 1.89 -6.61 -9.54
CA ALA A 62 1.80 -7.78 -8.66
C ALA A 62 3.17 -8.47 -8.47
N LEU A 63 3.92 -8.67 -9.56
CA LEU A 63 5.26 -9.25 -9.51
C LEU A 63 6.24 -8.37 -8.74
N GLY A 64 6.21 -7.06 -8.99
CA GLY A 64 7.05 -6.09 -8.31
C GLY A 64 6.78 -6.06 -6.81
N ILE A 65 5.52 -6.02 -6.40
CA ILE A 65 5.11 -6.05 -4.98
C ILE A 65 5.56 -7.36 -4.32
N ALA A 66 5.38 -8.49 -5.00
CA ALA A 66 5.76 -9.79 -4.45
C ALA A 66 7.27 -9.94 -4.20
N LEU A 67 8.10 -9.29 -5.00
CA LEU A 67 9.56 -9.48 -5.00
C LEU A 67 10.35 -8.37 -4.33
N VAL A 68 9.77 -7.18 -4.11
CA VAL A 68 10.53 -6.00 -3.62
C VAL A 68 11.21 -6.23 -2.27
N ASP A 69 10.65 -7.09 -1.43
CA ASP A 69 11.19 -7.48 -0.12
C ASP A 69 11.75 -8.92 -0.08
N ALA A 70 11.99 -9.54 -1.24
CA ALA A 70 12.53 -10.89 -1.31
C ALA A 70 13.90 -10.99 -0.63
N HIS A 71 14.21 -12.15 -0.06
CA HIS A 71 15.49 -12.38 0.60
C HIS A 71 16.66 -12.38 -0.38
N GLU A 72 16.45 -12.87 -1.60
CA GLU A 72 17.45 -12.93 -2.64
C GLU A 72 17.61 -11.56 -3.33
N PRO A 73 18.85 -11.00 -3.38
CA PRO A 73 19.10 -9.69 -4.00
C PRO A 73 18.65 -9.61 -5.46
N GLY A 74 18.85 -10.64 -6.26
CA GLY A 74 18.43 -10.67 -7.66
C GLY A 74 16.90 -10.60 -7.83
N LEU A 75 16.13 -11.20 -6.93
CA LEU A 75 14.68 -11.10 -6.94
C LEU A 75 14.21 -9.71 -6.49
N ARG A 76 14.88 -9.09 -5.52
CA ARG A 76 14.57 -7.71 -5.11
C ARG A 76 14.81 -6.72 -6.26
N ASP A 77 15.92 -6.86 -6.96
CA ASP A 77 16.24 -6.02 -8.12
C ASP A 77 15.20 -6.20 -9.24
N GLU A 78 14.78 -7.42 -9.49
CA GLU A 78 13.70 -7.72 -10.43
C GLU A 78 12.39 -7.05 -9.97
N GLY A 79 12.02 -7.21 -8.71
CA GLY A 79 10.82 -6.61 -8.12
C GLY A 79 10.81 -5.10 -8.25
N ARG A 80 11.91 -4.45 -7.91
CA ARG A 80 12.08 -3.00 -8.06
C ARG A 80 11.92 -2.56 -9.51
N SER A 81 12.57 -3.24 -10.44
CA SER A 81 12.49 -2.93 -11.87
C SER A 81 11.05 -3.00 -12.40
N TRP A 82 10.30 -4.02 -11.99
CA TRP A 82 8.89 -4.14 -12.36
C TRP A 82 8.01 -3.05 -11.72
N LEU A 83 8.26 -2.68 -10.45
CA LEU A 83 7.56 -1.57 -9.82
C LEU A 83 7.84 -0.24 -10.53
N GLU A 84 9.08 0.01 -10.94
CA GLU A 84 9.43 1.21 -11.71
C GLU A 84 8.71 1.24 -13.05
N THR A 85 8.64 0.12 -13.75
CA THR A 85 7.92 0.01 -15.01
C THR A 85 6.42 0.27 -14.84
N ALA A 86 5.79 -0.38 -13.86
CA ALA A 86 4.36 -0.23 -13.61
C ALA A 86 4.00 1.18 -13.09
N ALA A 87 4.84 1.76 -12.21
CA ALA A 87 4.61 3.08 -11.63
C ALA A 87 4.70 4.21 -12.66
N ALA A 88 5.48 4.01 -13.74
CA ALA A 88 5.64 4.97 -14.83
C ALA A 88 4.56 4.86 -15.91
N ALA A 89 3.65 3.88 -15.82
CA ALA A 89 2.58 3.72 -16.80
C ALA A 89 1.58 4.89 -16.71
N ASP A 90 1.28 5.50 -17.85
CA ASP A 90 0.43 6.69 -17.98
C ASP A 90 -0.92 6.40 -18.66
N SER A 91 -1.12 5.16 -19.11
CA SER A 91 -2.37 4.77 -19.74
C SER A 91 -3.51 4.69 -18.72
N LYS A 92 -4.71 5.10 -19.13
CA LYS A 92 -5.90 5.01 -18.26
C LYS A 92 -6.20 3.56 -17.86
N ALA A 93 -5.90 2.60 -18.73
CA ALA A 93 -6.11 1.18 -18.45
C ALA A 93 -5.18 0.65 -17.35
N ASP A 94 -3.95 1.17 -17.28
CA ASP A 94 -2.94 0.76 -16.30
C ASP A 94 -2.96 1.62 -15.03
N ALA A 95 -3.77 2.67 -14.95
CA ALA A 95 -3.83 3.57 -13.79
C ALA A 95 -3.98 2.85 -12.43
N PRO A 96 -4.83 1.81 -12.27
CA PRO A 96 -4.90 1.06 -11.02
C PRO A 96 -3.59 0.33 -10.67
N ALA A 97 -2.92 -0.24 -11.67
CA ALA A 97 -1.63 -0.92 -11.50
C ALA A 97 -0.51 0.07 -11.19
N ALA A 98 -0.47 1.21 -11.90
CA ALA A 98 0.48 2.28 -11.64
C ALA A 98 0.35 2.81 -10.21
N ARG A 99 -0.86 3.05 -9.73
CA ARG A 99 -1.13 3.49 -8.36
C ARG A 99 -0.62 2.48 -7.32
N ARG A 100 -0.90 1.18 -7.51
CA ARG A 100 -0.39 0.11 -6.63
C ARG A 100 1.15 0.08 -6.61
N ALA A 101 1.78 0.19 -7.78
CA ALA A 101 3.23 0.22 -7.90
C ALA A 101 3.84 1.49 -7.28
N GLN A 102 3.22 2.64 -7.46
CA GLN A 102 3.63 3.91 -6.85
C GLN A 102 3.59 3.83 -5.31
N LEU A 103 2.52 3.26 -4.74
CA LEU A 103 2.44 3.01 -3.30
C LEU A 103 3.57 2.10 -2.83
N ALA A 104 3.75 0.94 -3.47
CA ALA A 104 4.73 -0.06 -3.05
C ALA A 104 6.18 0.47 -3.16
N LEU A 105 6.53 1.09 -4.28
CA LEU A 105 7.86 1.67 -4.48
C LEU A 105 8.10 2.88 -3.57
N GLY A 106 7.11 3.75 -3.40
CA GLY A 106 7.17 4.89 -2.50
C GLY A 106 7.39 4.46 -1.05
N LYS A 107 6.68 3.44 -0.59
CA LYS A 107 6.86 2.83 0.73
C LYS A 107 8.27 2.22 0.89
N ALA A 108 8.74 1.47 -0.11
CA ALA A 108 10.08 0.87 -0.09
C ALA A 108 11.19 1.94 0.01
N LEU A 109 11.07 3.04 -0.73
CA LEU A 109 12.01 4.17 -0.69
C LEU A 109 11.93 4.99 0.59
N LEU A 110 10.76 5.06 1.22
CA LEU A 110 10.58 5.76 2.50
C LEU A 110 11.21 4.98 3.67
N LEU A 111 10.96 3.69 3.72
CA LEU A 111 11.36 2.82 4.83
C LEU A 111 12.77 2.26 4.66
N GLY A 112 13.22 2.13 3.44
CA GLY A 112 14.44 1.40 3.06
C GLY A 112 14.14 -0.10 3.07
N SER A 113 13.89 -0.70 1.92
CA SER A 113 13.59 -2.13 1.78
C SER A 113 14.85 -2.88 1.35
N GLY A 114 15.23 -3.88 2.12
CA GLY A 114 16.43 -4.66 1.85
C GLY A 114 17.69 -3.78 1.77
N ASP A 115 18.34 -3.77 0.62
CA ASP A 115 19.49 -2.93 0.29
C ASP A 115 19.12 -1.65 -0.50
N LEU A 116 17.81 -1.40 -0.70
CA LEU A 116 17.33 -0.18 -1.33
C LEU A 116 17.54 1.00 -0.37
N PRO A 117 18.40 1.98 -0.71
CA PRO A 117 18.60 3.15 0.15
C PRO A 117 17.32 4.00 0.20
N LYS A 118 17.13 4.68 1.32
CA LYS A 118 16.03 5.64 1.47
C LYS A 118 16.21 6.80 0.50
N ASP A 119 15.14 7.13 -0.20
CA ASP A 119 15.04 8.31 -1.06
C ASP A 119 13.70 9.01 -0.77
N TYR A 120 13.75 9.94 0.16
CA TYR A 120 12.56 10.64 0.63
C TYR A 120 11.91 11.54 -0.43
N ALA A 121 12.71 12.12 -1.32
CA ALA A 121 12.20 12.98 -2.38
C ALA A 121 11.39 12.18 -3.38
N ARG A 122 11.94 11.04 -3.81
CA ARG A 122 11.28 10.13 -4.73
C ARG A 122 10.09 9.42 -4.09
N ALA A 123 10.24 9.00 -2.81
CA ALA A 123 9.13 8.43 -2.04
C ALA A 123 7.94 9.38 -1.97
N ARG A 124 8.17 10.66 -1.65
CA ARG A 124 7.12 11.68 -1.60
C ARG A 124 6.45 11.88 -2.95
N ALA A 125 7.20 11.91 -4.05
CA ALA A 125 6.63 12.07 -5.39
C ALA A 125 5.72 10.90 -5.77
N LEU A 126 6.16 9.66 -5.52
CA LEU A 126 5.39 8.45 -5.82
C LEU A 126 4.15 8.31 -4.92
N LEU A 127 4.31 8.51 -3.62
CA LEU A 127 3.19 8.46 -2.67
C LEU A 127 2.19 9.60 -2.93
N GLY A 128 2.68 10.79 -3.29
CA GLY A 128 1.84 11.91 -3.70
C GLY A 128 0.99 11.57 -4.92
N ALA A 129 1.60 11.01 -5.96
CA ALA A 129 0.89 10.60 -7.18
C ALA A 129 -0.18 9.53 -6.89
N ALA A 130 0.10 8.55 -6.02
CA ALA A 130 -0.87 7.55 -5.62
C ALA A 130 -2.00 8.14 -4.74
N ALA A 131 -1.67 9.02 -3.80
CA ALA A 131 -2.65 9.66 -2.92
C ALA A 131 -3.60 10.60 -3.69
N GLU A 132 -3.10 11.35 -4.67
CA GLU A 132 -3.91 12.18 -5.56
C GLU A 132 -4.88 11.36 -6.42
N GLN A 133 -4.54 10.10 -6.71
CA GLN A 133 -5.43 9.13 -7.36
C GLN A 133 -6.39 8.44 -6.38
N GLY A 134 -6.41 8.87 -5.12
CA GLY A 134 -7.32 8.38 -4.09
C GLY A 134 -6.85 7.14 -3.35
N ASP A 135 -5.55 6.84 -3.34
CA ASP A 135 -5.02 5.73 -2.54
C ASP A 135 -4.89 6.17 -1.06
N PRO A 136 -5.68 5.57 -0.14
CA PRO A 136 -5.66 5.99 1.25
C PRO A 136 -4.40 5.55 2.01
N ALA A 137 -3.78 4.43 1.63
CA ALA A 137 -2.52 4.01 2.23
C ALA A 137 -1.38 4.96 1.83
N ALA A 138 -1.34 5.41 0.57
CA ALA A 138 -0.40 6.43 0.13
C ALA A 138 -0.61 7.76 0.87
N ALA A 139 -1.86 8.16 1.11
CA ALA A 139 -2.18 9.35 1.92
C ALA A 139 -1.63 9.21 3.35
N TYR A 140 -1.77 8.04 3.98
CA TYR A 140 -1.19 7.78 5.30
C TYR A 140 0.34 7.97 5.31
N TYR A 141 1.06 7.36 4.38
CA TYR A 141 2.51 7.50 4.31
C TYR A 141 2.96 8.92 3.97
N LEU A 142 2.21 9.62 3.13
CA LEU A 142 2.46 11.03 2.83
C LEU A 142 2.26 11.91 4.07
N GLY A 143 1.25 11.63 4.89
CA GLY A 143 1.06 12.24 6.21
C GLY A 143 2.26 12.03 7.14
N LEU A 144 2.86 10.83 7.16
CA LEU A 144 4.07 10.55 7.92
C LEU A 144 5.27 11.38 7.44
N ILE A 145 5.43 11.55 6.13
CA ILE A 145 6.50 12.36 5.55
C ILE A 145 6.39 13.81 6.02
N TYR A 146 5.20 14.41 5.91
CA TYR A 146 4.98 15.79 6.35
C TYR A 146 5.09 15.98 7.86
N ARG A 147 4.60 15.01 8.66
CA ARG A 147 4.71 15.07 10.12
C ARG A 147 6.14 15.05 10.59
N SER A 148 6.95 14.19 10.01
CA SER A 148 8.32 13.93 10.46
C SER A 148 9.38 14.77 9.75
N GLY A 149 9.02 15.43 8.65
CA GLY A 149 9.96 16.23 7.86
C GLY A 149 10.99 15.37 7.13
N TYR A 150 10.60 14.20 6.61
CA TYR A 150 11.51 13.34 5.86
C TYR A 150 11.89 13.97 4.52
N GLY A 151 13.13 14.48 4.44
CA GLY A 151 13.67 15.14 3.24
C GLY A 151 13.05 16.51 2.90
N ILE A 152 12.20 17.04 3.79
CA ILE A 152 11.56 18.37 3.69
C ILE A 152 11.40 18.95 5.11
N ALA A 153 11.03 20.21 5.21
CA ALA A 153 10.60 20.76 6.51
C ALA A 153 9.28 20.08 6.92
N ALA A 154 9.14 19.78 8.23
CA ALA A 154 7.89 19.26 8.77
C ALA A 154 6.75 20.26 8.55
N ASP A 155 5.59 19.77 8.14
CA ASP A 155 4.38 20.56 7.94
C ASP A 155 3.19 19.85 8.62
N PRO A 156 2.87 20.23 9.87
CA PRO A 156 1.79 19.59 10.61
C PRO A 156 0.41 19.77 9.95
N VAL A 157 0.18 20.86 9.23
CA VAL A 157 -1.10 21.12 8.54
C VAL A 157 -1.28 20.14 7.40
N GLN A 158 -0.26 19.97 6.57
CA GLN A 158 -0.27 18.95 5.51
C GLN A 158 -0.37 17.55 6.09
N ALA A 159 0.33 17.25 7.18
CA ALA A 159 0.25 15.95 7.83
C ALA A 159 -1.17 15.63 8.28
N ALA A 160 -1.82 16.55 8.99
CA ALA A 160 -3.21 16.37 9.44
C ALA A 160 -4.19 16.21 8.26
N HIS A 161 -4.00 16.97 7.18
CA HIS A 161 -4.80 16.85 5.96
C HIS A 161 -4.73 15.44 5.35
N TRP A 162 -3.54 14.91 5.18
CA TRP A 162 -3.35 13.58 4.59
C TRP A 162 -3.80 12.46 5.53
N PHE A 163 -3.63 12.61 6.84
CA PHE A 163 -4.18 11.67 7.81
C PHE A 163 -5.72 11.69 7.82
N ASP A 164 -6.36 12.85 7.63
CA ASP A 164 -7.82 12.93 7.52
C ASP A 164 -8.34 12.17 6.29
N ILE A 165 -7.67 12.29 5.15
CA ILE A 165 -8.02 11.53 3.94
C ILE A 165 -7.91 10.03 4.20
N ALA A 166 -6.82 9.56 4.78
CA ALA A 166 -6.62 8.16 5.10
C ALA A 166 -7.59 7.63 6.17
N SER A 167 -7.89 8.45 7.17
CA SER A 167 -8.84 8.18 8.25
C SER A 167 -10.27 7.96 7.76
N ARG A 168 -10.70 8.70 6.72
CA ARG A 168 -12.01 8.49 6.07
C ARG A 168 -12.14 7.16 5.34
N ALA A 169 -11.04 6.49 5.06
CA ALA A 169 -10.98 5.15 4.48
C ALA A 169 -10.77 4.05 5.55
N ASP A 170 -11.08 4.36 6.80
CA ASP A 170 -11.01 3.43 7.94
C ASP A 170 -9.64 2.79 8.15
N ILE A 171 -8.55 3.57 7.97
CA ILE A 171 -7.19 3.13 8.28
C ILE A 171 -6.91 3.41 9.77
N PRO A 172 -6.80 2.39 10.64
CA PRO A 172 -6.65 2.59 12.09
C PRO A 172 -5.41 3.39 12.47
N ALA A 173 -4.30 3.18 11.76
CA ALA A 173 -3.08 3.95 11.97
C ALA A 173 -3.25 5.44 11.62
N ALA A 174 -4.06 5.76 10.62
CA ALA A 174 -4.38 7.15 10.28
C ALA A 174 -5.29 7.79 11.32
N ASP A 175 -6.28 7.06 11.84
CA ASP A 175 -7.11 7.51 12.95
C ASP A 175 -6.27 7.87 14.16
N PHE A 176 -5.33 7.02 14.51
CA PHE A 176 -4.43 7.25 15.62
C PHE A 176 -3.54 8.50 15.40
N MET A 177 -3.00 8.68 14.20
CA MET A 177 -2.18 9.85 13.88
C MET A 177 -3.00 11.15 13.88
N LEU A 178 -4.21 11.12 13.35
CA LEU A 178 -5.12 12.27 13.37
C LEU A 178 -5.60 12.59 14.79
N ALA A 179 -5.85 11.56 15.61
CA ALA A 179 -6.17 11.73 17.03
C ALA A 179 -5.04 12.45 17.77
N ASN A 180 -3.80 12.05 17.55
CA ASN A 180 -2.63 12.74 18.11
C ASN A 180 -2.61 14.22 17.68
N ALA A 181 -2.88 14.50 16.39
CA ALA A 181 -2.93 15.87 15.89
C ALA A 181 -3.97 16.73 16.61
N TYR A 182 -5.18 16.21 16.83
CA TYR A 182 -6.24 16.92 17.59
C TYR A 182 -5.91 17.05 19.08
N ARG A 183 -5.35 16.01 19.72
CA ARG A 183 -4.92 16.07 21.12
C ARG A 183 -3.88 17.16 21.34
N ASP A 184 -2.90 17.24 20.47
CA ASP A 184 -1.74 18.10 20.62
C ASP A 184 -1.93 19.49 19.96
N GLY A 185 -3.02 19.70 19.19
CA GLY A 185 -3.22 20.92 18.41
C GLY A 185 -2.20 21.08 17.30
N SER A 186 -1.71 19.97 16.72
CA SER A 186 -0.64 19.97 15.73
C SER A 186 -1.23 19.96 14.31
N GLY A 187 -1.17 21.11 13.63
CA GLY A 187 -1.73 21.29 12.28
C GLY A 187 -3.24 21.42 12.23
N VAL A 188 -3.93 21.19 13.33
CA VAL A 188 -5.37 21.40 13.55
C VAL A 188 -5.60 22.00 14.92
N PRO A 189 -6.68 22.75 15.15
CA PRO A 189 -7.04 23.20 16.50
C PRO A 189 -7.20 22.00 17.44
N ARG A 190 -6.71 22.15 18.69
CA ARG A 190 -6.89 21.11 19.71
C ARG A 190 -8.37 20.79 19.93
N ASP A 191 -8.69 19.52 19.93
CA ASP A 191 -10.05 19.02 20.17
C ASP A 191 -9.99 17.64 20.83
N ASP A 192 -10.09 17.61 22.15
CA ASP A 192 -10.00 16.38 22.94
C ASP A 192 -11.16 15.41 22.62
N ALA A 193 -12.35 15.93 22.27
CA ALA A 193 -13.49 15.09 21.94
C ALA A 193 -13.29 14.36 20.60
N ARG A 194 -12.78 15.05 19.59
CA ARG A 194 -12.41 14.43 18.31
C ARG A 194 -11.25 13.45 18.48
N ALA A 195 -10.25 13.81 19.25
CA ALA A 195 -9.14 12.91 19.54
C ALA A 195 -9.63 11.61 20.19
N LEU A 196 -10.50 11.71 21.21
CA LEU A 196 -11.08 10.55 21.89
C LEU A 196 -11.90 9.66 20.94
N ALA A 197 -12.72 10.26 20.07
CA ALA A 197 -13.52 9.51 19.09
C ALA A 197 -12.64 8.72 18.12
N LEU A 198 -11.55 9.34 17.61
CA LEU A 198 -10.60 8.71 16.69
C LEU A 198 -9.79 7.60 17.39
N TYR A 199 -9.33 7.82 18.63
CA TYR A 199 -8.67 6.76 19.40
C TYR A 199 -9.57 5.56 19.62
N ARG A 200 -10.86 5.77 19.93
CA ARG A 200 -11.84 4.69 20.10
C ARG A 200 -12.01 3.91 18.80
N ARG A 201 -12.15 4.59 17.66
CA ARG A 201 -12.28 3.93 16.37
C ARG A 201 -11.03 3.12 16.02
N ALA A 202 -9.84 3.65 16.25
CA ALA A 202 -8.60 2.91 16.06
C ALA A 202 -8.49 1.69 17.01
N ALA A 203 -8.98 1.81 18.24
CA ALA A 203 -8.98 0.73 19.22
C ALA A 203 -9.99 -0.37 18.87
N GLU A 204 -11.14 -0.04 18.26
CA GLU A 204 -12.10 -1.02 17.73
C GLU A 204 -11.48 -1.96 16.70
N HIS A 205 -10.43 -1.50 16.01
CA HIS A 205 -9.60 -2.29 15.11
C HIS A 205 -8.37 -2.93 15.81
N GLU A 206 -8.39 -2.99 17.13
CA GLU A 206 -7.33 -3.59 17.96
C GLU A 206 -5.93 -2.98 17.72
N LEU A 207 -5.84 -1.69 17.34
CA LEU A 207 -4.55 -1.01 17.22
C LEU A 207 -3.95 -0.83 18.62
N PRO A 208 -2.80 -1.48 18.95
CA PRO A 208 -2.28 -1.52 20.31
C PRO A 208 -1.99 -0.13 20.89
N GLU A 209 -1.46 0.77 20.08
CA GLU A 209 -1.14 2.14 20.49
C GLU A 209 -2.41 2.92 20.88
N ALA A 210 -3.52 2.70 20.18
CA ALA A 210 -4.79 3.36 20.49
C ALA A 210 -5.41 2.80 21.77
N VAL A 211 -5.42 1.47 21.93
CA VAL A 211 -5.94 0.81 23.13
C VAL A 211 -5.14 1.23 24.36
N GLN A 212 -3.80 1.27 24.26
CA GLN A 212 -2.92 1.74 25.31
C GLN A 212 -3.16 3.21 25.66
N THR A 213 -3.33 4.08 24.65
CA THR A 213 -3.60 5.51 24.86
C THR A 213 -4.92 5.72 25.59
N LEU A 214 -5.99 4.98 25.23
CA LEU A 214 -7.27 5.02 25.92
C LEU A 214 -7.16 4.55 27.38
N ALA A 215 -6.44 3.46 27.63
CA ALA A 215 -6.20 2.99 29.00
C ALA A 215 -5.57 4.10 29.86
N MET A 216 -4.53 4.76 29.33
CA MET A 216 -3.88 5.85 30.05
C MET A 216 -4.77 7.08 30.22
N ALA A 217 -5.61 7.39 29.23
CA ALA A 217 -6.57 8.48 29.32
C ALA A 217 -7.63 8.23 30.42
N TYR A 218 -8.12 7.01 30.57
CA TYR A 218 -9.00 6.64 31.68
C TYR A 218 -8.27 6.66 33.03
N ARG A 219 -7.02 6.23 33.09
CA ARG A 219 -6.23 6.27 34.32
C ARG A 219 -6.01 7.70 34.81
N ASN A 220 -5.68 8.62 33.90
CA ASN A 220 -5.23 9.96 34.23
C ASN A 220 -6.34 11.02 34.16
N GLY A 221 -7.51 10.68 33.60
CA GLY A 221 -8.57 11.65 33.35
C GLY A 221 -8.24 12.62 32.23
N GLU A 222 -7.62 12.12 31.14
CA GLU A 222 -7.28 12.90 29.96
C GLU A 222 -8.38 12.86 28.90
N LEU A 223 -8.29 13.69 27.85
CA LEU A 223 -9.23 13.75 26.72
C LEU A 223 -10.68 14.01 27.16
N GLY A 224 -10.89 14.77 28.24
CA GLY A 224 -12.21 15.06 28.80
C GLY A 224 -12.83 13.89 29.58
N LEU A 225 -12.11 12.79 29.76
CA LEU A 225 -12.55 11.66 30.58
C LEU A 225 -12.36 11.95 32.07
N ARG A 226 -13.16 11.26 32.90
CA ARG A 226 -12.88 11.17 34.33
C ARG A 226 -11.98 9.98 34.60
N PRO A 227 -11.11 10.05 35.63
CA PRO A 227 -10.33 8.87 36.05
C PRO A 227 -11.30 7.71 36.38
N ASP A 228 -11.03 6.55 35.77
CA ASP A 228 -11.85 5.35 35.92
C ASP A 228 -10.92 4.12 35.94
N ALA A 229 -10.81 3.51 37.13
CA ALA A 229 -9.92 2.37 37.34
C ALA A 229 -10.41 1.09 36.65
N ASP A 230 -11.74 0.92 36.54
CA ASP A 230 -12.34 -0.27 35.94
C ASP A 230 -12.16 -0.21 34.40
N GLU A 231 -12.42 0.95 33.80
CA GLU A 231 -12.18 1.17 32.37
C GLU A 231 -10.69 1.10 32.04
N PHE A 232 -9.80 1.68 32.86
CA PHE A 232 -8.36 1.51 32.69
C PHE A 232 -7.99 0.02 32.65
N HIS A 233 -8.50 -0.76 33.60
CA HIS A 233 -8.16 -2.18 33.69
C HIS A 233 -8.70 -2.98 32.49
N ALA A 234 -9.92 -2.70 32.04
CA ALA A 234 -10.50 -3.29 30.85
C ALA A 234 -9.68 -2.99 29.60
N GLN A 235 -9.31 -1.73 29.34
CA GLN A 235 -8.50 -1.32 28.20
C GLN A 235 -7.06 -1.90 28.29
N TRP A 236 -6.52 -2.07 29.50
CA TRP A 236 -5.20 -2.65 29.69
C TRP A 236 -5.14 -4.16 29.32
N ILE A 237 -6.22 -4.89 29.62
CA ILE A 237 -6.38 -6.28 29.19
C ILE A 237 -6.48 -6.36 27.66
N GLU A 238 -7.26 -5.47 27.05
CA GLU A 238 -7.38 -5.38 25.58
C GLU A 238 -6.04 -5.02 24.91
N THR A 239 -5.22 -4.16 25.52
CA THR A 239 -3.87 -3.89 25.04
C THR A 239 -3.04 -5.16 24.95
N ALA A 240 -3.09 -6.01 25.97
CA ALA A 240 -2.38 -7.29 25.99
C ALA A 240 -2.90 -8.25 24.91
N HIS A 241 -4.19 -8.21 24.60
CA HIS A 241 -4.78 -8.98 23.51
C HIS A 241 -4.35 -8.45 22.14
N ALA A 242 -4.44 -7.16 21.91
CA ALA A 242 -4.06 -6.50 20.65
C ALA A 242 -2.58 -6.71 20.29
N LEU A 243 -1.69 -6.75 21.27
CA LEU A 243 -0.27 -7.04 21.05
C LEU A 243 0.01 -8.47 20.55
N LYS A 244 -0.91 -9.41 20.75
CA LYS A 244 -0.81 -10.77 20.20
C LYS A 244 -1.25 -10.87 18.75
N HIS A 245 -2.07 -9.91 18.31
CA HIS A 245 -2.65 -9.86 16.97
C HIS A 245 -2.44 -8.47 16.35
N PRO A 246 -1.19 -8.07 16.07
CA PRO A 246 -0.91 -6.71 15.62
C PRO A 246 -1.57 -6.43 14.27
N VAL A 247 -2.15 -5.24 14.15
CA VAL A 247 -2.69 -4.73 12.89
C VAL A 247 -1.52 -4.47 11.93
N VAL A 248 -1.62 -5.01 10.71
CA VAL A 248 -0.61 -4.77 9.67
C VAL A 248 -0.72 -3.33 9.21
N ALA A 249 0.42 -2.64 9.10
CA ALA A 249 0.48 -1.29 8.52
C ALA A 249 0.00 -1.30 7.06
N PRO A 250 -0.69 -0.27 6.61
CA PRO A 250 -1.20 -0.15 5.25
C PRO A 250 -0.12 -0.13 4.17
#